data_48221b0441192e81be20a7cd5547b9f0
#
_entry.id   48221b0441192e81be20a7cd5547b9f0
#
_cell.length_a   1.000
_cell.length_b   1.000
_cell.length_c   1.000
_cell.angle_alpha   90.00
_cell.angle_beta   90.00
_cell.angle_gamma   90.00
#
_symmetry.space_group_name_H-M   'P 1'
#
loop_
_entity.id
_entity.type
_entity.pdbx_description
1 polymer ?
#
loop_
_entity_poly.entity_id
_entity_poly.type
_entity_poly.pdbx_seq_one_letter_code
_entity_poly.pdbx_strand_id
1 'polypeptide(L)'
;MTITEGPPTVDTPWPVSVLSQKIRGWIERLGTAWVEGEITQWGGSGGNIYGKLKDLEVDATISFTIWSSVRAKLPNDLKQGDRVVALVKPNYWVKGGTLTMQVLEMRHVGLGDLLEKLELLRQK
;
A
#
# COMPACT_ATOMS: atom_id res chain seq x y z
N MET A 1 10.10 6.60 31.91
CA MET A 1 9.71 5.27 32.32
C MET A 1 10.21 4.21 31.35
N THR A 2 10.78 3.17 31.88
CA THR A 2 11.31 2.11 31.04
C THR A 2 10.19 1.21 30.57
N ILE A 3 10.09 1.01 29.28
CA ILE A 3 9.14 0.06 28.72
C ILE A 3 9.73 -1.32 28.92
N THR A 4 8.96 -2.21 29.52
CA THR A 4 9.42 -3.57 29.77
C THR A 4 9.74 -4.26 28.46
N GLU A 5 10.76 -5.09 28.46
CA GLU A 5 11.20 -5.81 27.28
C GLU A 5 10.23 -6.90 26.84
N GLY A 6 9.42 -7.41 27.77
CA GLY A 6 8.45 -8.42 27.45
C GLY A 6 7.16 -7.86 26.90
N PRO A 7 6.25 -8.73 26.45
CA PRO A 7 4.92 -8.27 26.00
C PRO A 7 4.16 -7.66 27.17
N PRO A 8 3.29 -6.71 26.92
CA PRO A 8 2.47 -6.10 27.98
C PRO A 8 1.48 -7.10 28.53
N THR A 9 1.16 -6.95 29.80
CA THR A 9 0.22 -7.83 30.51
C THR A 9 -0.91 -6.99 31.09
N VAL A 10 -1.89 -7.67 31.68
CA VAL A 10 -2.99 -6.97 32.33
C VAL A 10 -2.50 -6.10 33.47
N ASP A 11 -1.40 -6.48 34.12
CA ASP A 11 -0.83 -5.72 35.24
C ASP A 11 0.08 -4.60 34.78
N THR A 12 0.64 -4.72 33.58
CA THR A 12 1.55 -3.73 33.02
C THR A 12 1.15 -3.43 31.58
N PRO A 13 -0.05 -2.83 31.38
CA PRO A 13 -0.51 -2.57 30.01
C PRO A 13 0.22 -1.39 29.39
N TRP A 14 0.29 -1.41 28.06
CA TRP A 14 0.79 -0.25 27.34
C TRP A 14 -0.32 0.77 27.17
N PRO A 15 -0.02 2.07 27.26
CA PRO A 15 -0.93 3.07 26.73
C PRO A 15 -1.15 2.86 25.25
N VAL A 16 -2.30 3.29 24.74
CA VAL A 16 -2.60 3.16 23.30
C VAL A 16 -1.51 3.81 22.46
N SER A 17 -0.98 4.95 22.92
CA SER A 17 0.08 5.65 22.18
C SER A 17 1.33 4.81 22.01
N VAL A 18 1.68 3.99 22.98
CA VAL A 18 2.86 3.12 22.90
C VAL A 18 2.65 2.05 21.83
N LEU A 19 1.48 1.41 21.83
CA LEU A 19 1.16 0.42 20.79
C LEU A 19 1.17 1.06 19.41
N SER A 20 0.55 2.23 19.28
CA SER A 20 0.48 2.94 18.00
C SER A 20 1.87 3.28 17.47
N GLN A 21 2.77 3.74 18.33
CA GLN A 21 4.14 4.06 17.91
C GLN A 21 4.92 2.82 17.51
N LYS A 22 4.69 1.69 18.17
CA LYS A 22 5.33 0.43 17.78
C LYS A 22 4.84 -0.06 16.43
N ILE A 23 3.54 0.03 16.18
CA ILE A 23 2.96 -0.33 14.88
C ILE A 23 3.57 0.55 13.79
N ARG A 24 3.63 1.85 14.04
CA ARG A 24 4.21 2.80 13.09
C ARG A 24 5.67 2.43 12.78
N GLY A 25 6.45 2.10 13.81
CA GLY A 25 7.84 1.72 13.63
C GLY A 25 8.01 0.45 12.78
N TRP A 26 7.15 -0.55 12.98
CA TRP A 26 7.18 -1.77 12.17
C TRP A 26 6.85 -1.46 10.71
N ILE A 27 5.85 -0.61 10.49
CA ILE A 27 5.42 -0.23 9.14
C ILE A 27 6.51 0.56 8.43
N GLU A 28 7.16 1.47 9.13
CA GLU A 28 8.27 2.24 8.55
C GLU A 28 9.44 1.34 8.14
N ARG A 29 9.70 0.29 8.92
CA ARG A 29 10.76 -0.66 8.58
C ARG A 29 10.44 -1.53 7.38
N LEU A 30 9.15 -1.71 7.08
CA LEU A 30 8.75 -2.43 5.88
C LEU A 30 9.16 -1.68 4.61
N GLY A 31 9.16 -0.34 4.66
CA GLY A 31 9.59 0.49 3.55
C GLY A 31 8.60 0.47 2.40
N THR A 32 9.13 0.50 1.18
CA THR A 32 8.32 0.49 -0.03
C THR A 32 8.28 -0.91 -0.64
N ALA A 33 7.20 -1.21 -1.38
CA ALA A 33 7.05 -2.50 -2.04
C ALA A 33 6.28 -2.33 -3.34
N TRP A 34 6.66 -3.11 -4.36
CA TRP A 34 5.87 -3.21 -5.58
C TRP A 34 4.78 -4.26 -5.36
N VAL A 35 3.55 -3.90 -5.65
CA VAL A 35 2.40 -4.80 -5.53
C VAL A 35 1.64 -4.83 -6.84
N GLU A 36 1.00 -5.95 -7.12
CA GLU A 36 0.18 -6.13 -8.31
C GLU A 36 -1.26 -6.35 -7.88
N GLY A 37 -2.20 -5.74 -8.61
CA GLY A 37 -3.59 -5.90 -8.30
C GLY A 37 -4.48 -5.22 -9.31
N GLU A 38 -5.79 -5.31 -9.07
CA GLU A 38 -6.80 -4.67 -9.88
C GLU A 38 -7.37 -3.48 -9.13
N ILE A 39 -7.52 -2.35 -9.83
CA ILE A 39 -8.15 -1.17 -9.24
C ILE A 39 -9.66 -1.43 -9.14
N THR A 40 -10.16 -1.56 -7.92
CA THR A 40 -11.59 -1.80 -7.69
C THR A 40 -12.32 -0.52 -7.31
N GLN A 41 -11.59 0.52 -6.95
CA GLN A 41 -12.17 1.83 -6.64
C GLN A 41 -11.17 2.90 -7.04
N TRP A 42 -11.67 3.98 -7.64
CA TRP A 42 -10.86 5.09 -8.11
C TRP A 42 -11.69 6.36 -8.03
N GLY A 43 -11.30 7.28 -7.16
CA GLY A 43 -12.04 8.53 -6.98
C GLY A 43 -11.11 9.69 -6.71
N GLY A 44 -11.41 10.84 -7.30
CA GLY A 44 -10.62 12.05 -7.12
C GLY A 44 -11.24 12.99 -6.10
N SER A 45 -10.39 13.67 -5.33
CA SER A 45 -10.81 14.70 -4.41
C SER A 45 -9.65 15.68 -4.18
N GLY A 46 -9.84 16.95 -4.51
CA GLY A 46 -8.83 17.97 -4.29
C GLY A 46 -7.54 17.75 -5.07
N GLY A 47 -7.63 17.09 -6.23
CA GLY A 47 -6.46 16.78 -7.04
C GLY A 47 -5.79 15.45 -6.68
N ASN A 48 -6.14 14.88 -5.54
CA ASN A 48 -5.62 13.59 -5.11
C ASN A 48 -6.56 12.48 -5.56
N ILE A 49 -6.03 11.25 -5.62
CA ILE A 49 -6.82 10.06 -5.95
C ILE A 49 -6.87 9.17 -4.72
N TYR A 50 -8.05 8.66 -4.42
CA TYR A 50 -8.29 7.69 -3.35
C TYR A 50 -8.91 6.45 -4.00
N GLY A 51 -8.38 5.28 -3.70
CA GLY A 51 -8.85 4.07 -4.35
C GLY A 51 -8.52 2.82 -3.58
N LYS A 52 -8.80 1.69 -4.22
CA LYS A 52 -8.53 0.37 -3.65
C LYS A 52 -7.94 -0.54 -4.72
N LEU A 53 -6.98 -1.35 -4.28
CA LEU A 53 -6.40 -2.42 -5.10
C LEU A 53 -6.79 -3.75 -4.48
N LYS A 54 -7.23 -4.66 -5.32
CA LYS A 54 -7.60 -6.01 -4.91
C LYS A 54 -6.62 -7.01 -5.50
N ASP A 55 -6.25 -8.02 -4.71
CA ASP A 55 -5.45 -9.15 -5.18
C ASP A 55 -6.17 -9.86 -6.31
N LEU A 56 -5.43 -10.42 -7.26
CA LEU A 56 -5.98 -11.05 -8.45
C LEU A 56 -6.54 -12.44 -8.17
N GLU A 57 -6.09 -13.11 -7.11
CA GLU A 57 -6.45 -14.49 -6.85
C GLU A 57 -7.23 -14.70 -5.56
N VAL A 58 -6.88 -13.95 -4.50
CA VAL A 58 -7.49 -14.11 -3.20
C VAL A 58 -8.23 -12.84 -2.79
N ASP A 59 -9.08 -12.97 -1.79
CA ASP A 59 -9.87 -11.84 -1.30
C ASP A 59 -9.04 -11.00 -0.34
N ALA A 60 -8.22 -10.13 -0.91
CA ALA A 60 -7.36 -9.21 -0.15
C ALA A 60 -7.38 -7.86 -0.85
N THR A 61 -7.61 -6.81 -0.09
CA THR A 61 -7.75 -5.45 -0.62
C THR A 61 -6.94 -4.48 0.23
N ILE A 62 -6.30 -3.51 -0.42
CA ILE A 62 -5.66 -2.39 0.26
C ILE A 62 -6.24 -1.09 -0.25
N SER A 63 -6.35 -0.12 0.64
CA SER A 63 -6.73 1.25 0.27
C SER A 63 -5.47 2.04 -0.04
N PHE A 64 -5.52 2.88 -1.07
CA PHE A 64 -4.37 3.68 -1.45
C PHE A 64 -4.74 5.14 -1.67
N THR A 65 -3.72 5.99 -1.60
CA THR A 65 -3.82 7.41 -1.90
C THR A 65 -2.73 7.78 -2.89
N ILE A 66 -3.11 8.54 -3.92
CA ILE A 66 -2.15 9.12 -4.86
C ILE A 66 -2.23 10.63 -4.71
N TRP A 67 -1.17 11.23 -4.19
CA TRP A 67 -1.10 12.68 -4.04
C TRP A 67 -1.00 13.36 -5.41
N SER A 68 -1.50 14.58 -5.51
CA SER A 68 -1.55 15.31 -6.77
C SER A 68 -0.17 15.43 -7.44
N SER A 69 0.88 15.59 -6.66
CA SER A 69 2.24 15.69 -7.19
C SER A 69 2.70 14.40 -7.87
N VAL A 70 2.27 13.27 -7.34
CA VAL A 70 2.57 11.95 -7.92
C VAL A 70 1.66 11.69 -9.11
N ARG A 71 0.38 12.04 -8.97
CA ARG A 71 -0.60 11.82 -10.04
C ARG A 71 -0.16 12.43 -11.36
N ALA A 72 0.46 13.60 -11.32
CA ALA A 72 0.94 14.27 -12.53
C ALA A 72 1.99 13.46 -13.28
N LYS A 73 2.67 12.53 -12.63
CA LYS A 73 3.71 11.70 -13.21
C LYS A 73 3.22 10.33 -13.66
N LEU A 74 1.97 10.00 -13.35
CA LEU A 74 1.39 8.69 -13.68
C LEU A 74 0.67 8.72 -15.02
N PRO A 75 0.43 7.55 -15.65
CA PRO A 75 -0.43 7.49 -16.82
C PRO A 75 -1.78 8.12 -16.50
N ASN A 76 -2.31 8.91 -17.45
CA ASN A 76 -3.57 9.62 -17.23
C ASN A 76 -4.81 8.80 -17.55
N ASP A 77 -4.62 7.57 -18.00
CA ASP A 77 -5.72 6.67 -18.37
C ASP A 77 -5.98 5.57 -17.33
N LEU A 78 -5.40 5.69 -16.14
CA LEU A 78 -5.67 4.76 -15.05
C LEU A 78 -7.09 4.92 -14.55
N LYS A 79 -7.79 3.81 -14.35
CA LYS A 79 -9.19 3.83 -13.94
C LYS A 79 -9.57 2.52 -13.25
N GLN A 80 -10.76 2.52 -12.68
CA GLN A 80 -11.35 1.31 -12.09
C GLN A 80 -11.41 0.19 -13.13
N GLY A 81 -11.04 -1.01 -12.71
CA GLY A 81 -10.99 -2.17 -13.57
C GLY A 81 -9.62 -2.46 -14.15
N ASP A 82 -8.70 -1.51 -14.07
CA ASP A 82 -7.36 -1.71 -14.62
C ASP A 82 -6.52 -2.63 -13.72
N ARG A 83 -5.72 -3.45 -14.37
CA ARG A 83 -4.74 -4.28 -13.70
C ARG A 83 -3.41 -3.53 -13.72
N VAL A 84 -2.80 -3.37 -12.54
CA VAL A 84 -1.64 -2.51 -12.39
C VAL A 84 -0.59 -3.12 -11.48
N VAL A 85 0.64 -2.62 -11.60
CA VAL A 85 1.67 -2.77 -10.58
C VAL A 85 1.92 -1.39 -9.99
N ALA A 86 2.05 -1.33 -8.68
CA ALA A 86 2.20 -0.06 -7.97
C ALA A 86 3.30 -0.15 -6.93
N LEU A 87 4.13 0.89 -6.88
CA LEU A 87 5.10 1.05 -5.80
C LEU A 87 4.38 1.79 -4.69
N VAL A 88 4.20 1.11 -3.55
CA VAL A 88 3.47 1.66 -2.43
C VAL A 88 4.36 1.79 -1.21
N LYS A 89 4.06 2.79 -0.40
CA LYS A 89 4.70 3.00 0.89
C LYS A 89 3.60 2.99 1.94
N PRO A 90 3.57 1.97 2.82
CA PRO A 90 2.59 1.95 3.91
C PRO A 90 2.83 3.11 4.86
N ASN A 91 1.76 3.72 5.32
CA ASN A 91 1.80 4.84 6.24
C ASN A 91 0.74 4.64 7.33
N TYR A 92 1.18 4.61 8.58
CA TYR A 92 0.28 4.47 9.70
C TYR A 92 0.03 5.83 10.36
N TRP A 93 -1.21 6.26 10.33
CA TRP A 93 -1.63 7.52 10.90
C TRP A 93 -1.98 7.32 12.38
N VAL A 94 -1.03 7.62 13.25
CA VAL A 94 -1.17 7.36 14.69
C VAL A 94 -2.39 8.04 15.28
N LYS A 95 -2.64 9.28 14.91
CA LYS A 95 -3.75 10.07 15.46
C LYS A 95 -5.11 9.44 15.16
N GLY A 96 -5.28 8.88 13.97
CA GLY A 96 -6.54 8.26 13.58
C GLY A 96 -6.54 6.75 13.64
N GLY A 97 -5.40 6.13 13.90
CA GLY A 97 -5.29 4.68 13.91
C GLY A 97 -5.54 4.04 12.55
N THR A 98 -5.21 4.75 11.48
CA THR A 98 -5.53 4.33 10.12
C THR A 98 -4.28 3.96 9.34
N LEU A 99 -4.32 2.81 8.66
CA LEU A 99 -3.26 2.39 7.76
C LEU A 99 -3.66 2.73 6.33
N THR A 100 -2.80 3.47 5.62
CA THR A 100 -3.01 3.78 4.21
C THR A 100 -1.75 3.43 3.43
N MET A 101 -1.94 3.24 2.11
CA MET A 101 -0.83 2.98 1.21
C MET A 101 -0.66 4.20 0.33
N GLN A 102 0.49 4.85 0.42
CA GLN A 102 0.82 5.97 -0.44
C GLN A 102 1.43 5.41 -1.73
N VAL A 103 0.83 5.72 -2.87
CA VAL A 103 1.35 5.28 -4.16
C VAL A 103 2.42 6.25 -4.63
N LEU A 104 3.59 5.72 -4.92
CA LEU A 104 4.72 6.49 -5.45
C LEU A 104 4.84 6.33 -6.95
N GLU A 105 4.42 5.18 -7.48
CA GLU A 105 4.45 4.90 -8.91
C GLU A 105 3.37 3.85 -9.21
N MET A 106 2.79 3.90 -10.40
CA MET A 106 1.78 2.93 -10.83
C MET A 106 1.83 2.80 -12.34
N ARG A 107 1.79 1.56 -12.82
CA ARG A 107 1.84 1.27 -14.26
C ARG A 107 0.81 0.21 -14.61
N HIS A 108 0.31 0.29 -15.83
CA HIS A 108 -0.55 -0.76 -16.35
C HIS A 108 0.24 -2.06 -16.52
N VAL A 109 -0.43 -3.18 -16.28
CA VAL A 109 0.11 -4.48 -16.66
C VAL A 109 -0.49 -4.82 -18.01
N GLY A 110 0.33 -4.79 -19.05
CA GLY A 110 -0.12 -5.13 -20.38
C GLY A 110 0.19 -6.57 -20.73
N LEU A 111 -0.41 -7.03 -21.82
CA LEU A 111 -0.18 -8.40 -22.30
C LEU A 111 1.29 -8.65 -22.60
N GLY A 112 1.98 -7.64 -23.16
CA GLY A 112 3.41 -7.75 -23.44
C GLY A 112 4.25 -8.03 -22.22
N ASP A 113 3.92 -7.38 -21.11
CA ASP A 113 4.65 -7.57 -19.87
C ASP A 113 4.47 -8.99 -19.32
N LEU A 114 3.26 -9.53 -19.45
CA LEU A 114 2.98 -10.89 -19.03
C LEU A 114 3.73 -11.91 -19.88
N LEU A 115 3.81 -11.70 -21.18
CA LEU A 115 4.54 -12.57 -22.07
C LEU A 115 6.04 -12.55 -21.78
N GLU A 116 6.57 -11.37 -21.48
CA GLU A 116 7.97 -11.22 -21.11
C GLU A 116 8.30 -12.00 -19.85
N LYS A 117 7.46 -11.91 -18.85
CA LYS A 117 7.61 -12.65 -17.60
C LYS A 117 7.60 -14.17 -17.84
N LEU A 118 6.71 -14.62 -18.68
CA LEU A 118 6.61 -16.04 -19.03
C LEU A 118 7.87 -16.54 -19.71
N GLU A 119 8.43 -15.77 -20.63
CA GLU A 119 9.67 -16.14 -21.30
C GLU A 119 10.85 -16.21 -20.35
N LEU A 120 10.96 -15.26 -19.44
CA LEU A 120 12.01 -15.26 -18.43
C LEU A 120 11.94 -16.51 -17.56
N LEU A 121 10.74 -16.95 -17.22
CA LEU A 121 10.54 -18.16 -16.44
C LEU A 121 10.91 -19.42 -17.23
N ARG A 122 10.64 -19.42 -18.53
CA ARG A 122 10.97 -20.57 -19.39
C ARG A 122 12.46 -20.78 -19.58
N GLN A 123 13.21 -19.70 -19.57
CA GLN A 123 14.66 -19.79 -19.80
C GLN A 123 15.43 -20.37 -18.63
N LYS A 124 14.75 -20.65 -17.58
CA LYS A 124 15.35 -21.33 -16.44
C LYS A 124 14.97 -22.80 -16.45
#